data_ced5d6a44caf651fd17370fc315b81bb
#
_entry.id   ced5d6a44caf651fd17370fc315b81bb
#
_cell.length_a   1.000
_cell.length_b   1.000
_cell.length_c   1.000
_cell.angle_alpha   90.00
_cell.angle_beta   90.00
_cell.angle_gamma   90.00
#
_symmetry.space_group_name_H-M   'P 1'
#
loop_
_entity.id
_entity.type
_entity.pdbx_description
1 polymer ?
#
loop_
_entity_poly.entity_id
_entity_poly.type
_entity_poly.pdbx_seq_one_letter_code
_entity_poly.pdbx_strand_id
1 'polypeptide(L)'
;LFRSFVLVVIGLFMLLFGYHPLKNYLGSYMWLFYLGLLLNTVLVIFLLIVMFGPKLFHNIVTGVERFCVRFHLLKHSEERIEKLSGFAEKYRETVQFFAGHKGKIVAVTLFTVLQRCSVFFLTYLVYLGFHLKGTDALTVMMLQASVYIAVDMLPLPGAQGITELMYKSIFAGVFPGTFLTASMCVSRGINFYFLLITSAILTVIVYILEWKCSRKKPVETAEYN
;
A
#
# COMPACT_ATOMS: atom_id res chain seq x y z
N LEU A 1 6.04 0.57 -5.92
CA LEU A 1 6.97 1.69 -5.76
C LEU A 1 6.23 3.03 -5.62
N PHE A 2 5.40 3.45 -6.58
CA PHE A 2 4.69 4.74 -6.52
C PHE A 2 3.82 4.90 -5.27
N ARG A 3 3.12 3.83 -4.87
CA ARG A 3 2.26 3.85 -3.68
C ARG A 3 3.05 4.15 -2.40
N SER A 4 4.13 3.40 -2.15
CA SER A 4 4.97 3.59 -0.98
C SER A 4 5.74 4.90 -1.01
N PHE A 5 6.20 5.33 -2.20
CA PHE A 5 6.84 6.63 -2.39
C PHE A 5 5.89 7.79 -1.99
N VAL A 6 4.65 7.77 -2.46
CA VAL A 6 3.65 8.79 -2.11
C VAL A 6 3.37 8.79 -0.60
N LEU A 7 3.28 7.61 0.05
CA LEU A 7 3.09 7.53 1.50
C LEU A 7 4.29 8.09 2.28
N VAL A 8 5.51 7.84 1.81
CA VAL A 8 6.73 8.43 2.41
C VAL A 8 6.71 9.95 2.28
N VAL A 9 6.37 10.48 1.10
CA VAL A 9 6.29 11.94 0.89
C VAL A 9 5.23 12.57 1.79
N ILE A 10 4.04 11.96 1.88
CA ILE A 10 2.97 12.42 2.77
C ILE A 10 3.43 12.34 4.23
N GLY A 11 4.06 11.25 4.66
CA GLY A 11 4.56 11.09 6.02
C GLY A 11 5.63 12.11 6.40
N LEU A 12 6.56 12.40 5.51
CA LEU A 12 7.56 13.45 5.71
C LEU A 12 6.93 14.84 5.77
N PHE A 13 5.97 15.13 4.88
CA PHE A 13 5.22 16.38 4.91
C PHE A 13 4.49 16.56 6.25
N MET A 14 3.85 15.50 6.76
CA MET A 14 3.18 15.51 8.05
C MET A 14 4.14 15.75 9.22
N LEU A 15 5.37 15.20 9.17
CA LEU A 15 6.39 15.47 10.19
C LEU A 15 6.89 16.90 10.15
N LEU A 16 7.00 17.52 8.97
CA LEU A 16 7.49 18.87 8.83
C LEU A 16 6.44 19.93 9.19
N PHE A 17 5.20 19.75 8.75
CA PHE A 17 4.14 20.75 8.86
C PHE A 17 3.03 20.42 9.84
N GLY A 18 2.82 19.14 10.14
CA GLY A 18 1.74 18.63 10.96
C GLY A 18 2.20 17.96 12.27
N TYR A 19 3.44 18.16 12.71
CA TYR A 19 3.97 17.47 13.89
C TYR A 19 3.17 17.73 15.17
N HIS A 20 2.75 18.95 15.40
CA HIS A 20 2.03 19.35 16.62
C HIS A 20 0.66 18.63 16.76
N PRO A 21 -0.25 18.74 15.78
CA PRO A 21 -1.51 18.00 15.83
C PRO A 21 -1.28 16.48 15.83
N LEU A 22 -0.32 15.98 15.05
CA LEU A 22 0.00 14.56 15.00
C LEU A 22 0.37 14.00 16.38
N LYS A 23 1.27 14.68 17.10
CA LYS A 23 1.69 14.28 18.45
C LYS A 23 0.52 14.29 19.45
N ASN A 24 -0.36 15.29 19.36
CA ASN A 24 -1.49 15.41 20.28
C ASN A 24 -2.52 14.28 20.11
N TYR A 25 -2.80 13.87 18.87
CA TYR A 25 -3.78 12.82 18.57
C TYR A 25 -3.20 11.41 18.63
N LEU A 26 -1.96 11.19 18.19
CA LEU A 26 -1.32 9.87 18.21
C LEU A 26 -0.82 9.48 19.61
N GLY A 27 -0.39 10.44 20.43
CA GLY A 27 0.10 10.15 21.78
C GLY A 27 1.08 8.99 21.82
N SER A 28 0.73 7.93 22.57
CA SER A 28 1.55 6.73 22.73
C SER A 28 1.74 5.90 21.44
N TYR A 29 0.93 6.11 20.39
CA TYR A 29 1.04 5.37 19.13
C TYR A 29 1.97 6.03 18.10
N MET A 30 2.62 7.12 18.46
CA MET A 30 3.57 7.83 17.58
C MET A 30 4.72 6.93 17.13
N TRP A 31 5.19 6.00 17.97
CA TRP A 31 6.22 5.04 17.61
C TRP A 31 5.81 4.13 16.44
N LEU A 32 4.53 3.75 16.37
CA LEU A 32 4.02 2.89 15.29
C LEU A 32 3.97 3.66 13.95
N PHE A 33 3.66 4.95 14.01
CA PHE A 33 3.76 5.83 12.84
C PHE A 33 5.21 5.93 12.34
N TYR A 34 6.19 6.13 13.25
CA TYR A 34 7.61 6.15 12.88
C TYR A 34 8.08 4.80 12.32
N LEU A 35 7.66 3.70 12.92
CA LEU A 35 7.97 2.36 12.43
C LEU A 35 7.43 2.15 11.01
N GLY A 36 6.17 2.48 10.78
CA GLY A 36 5.54 2.38 9.46
C GLY A 36 6.22 3.26 8.41
N LEU A 37 6.56 4.51 8.77
CA LEU A 37 7.29 5.43 7.89
C LEU A 37 8.70 4.89 7.58
N LEU A 38 9.41 4.37 8.58
CA LEU A 38 10.72 3.76 8.40
C LEU A 38 10.64 2.56 7.44
N LEU A 39 9.69 1.64 7.67
CA LEU A 39 9.52 0.45 6.82
C LEU A 39 9.17 0.84 5.37
N ASN A 40 8.27 1.80 5.17
CA ASN A 40 7.96 2.34 3.83
C ASN A 40 9.19 2.97 3.18
N THR A 41 9.99 3.73 3.93
CA THR A 41 11.22 4.37 3.43
C THR A 41 12.26 3.32 3.04
N VAL A 42 12.48 2.32 3.88
CA VAL A 42 13.40 1.20 3.60
C VAL A 42 12.96 0.46 2.34
N LEU A 43 11.66 0.18 2.19
CA LEU A 43 11.13 -0.45 0.98
C LEU A 43 11.38 0.40 -0.27
N VAL A 44 11.13 1.70 -0.21
CA VAL A 44 11.37 2.61 -1.35
C VAL A 44 12.85 2.64 -1.71
N ILE A 45 13.75 2.77 -0.72
CA ILE A 45 15.20 2.73 -0.94
C ILE A 45 15.62 1.40 -1.54
N PHE A 46 15.13 0.28 -1.02
CA PHE A 46 15.41 -1.05 -1.56
C PHE A 46 15.00 -1.16 -3.03
N LEU A 47 13.78 -0.74 -3.38
CA LEU A 47 13.28 -0.75 -4.75
C LEU A 47 14.10 0.18 -5.68
N LEU A 48 14.56 1.33 -5.18
CA LEU A 48 15.44 2.22 -5.93
C LEU A 48 16.84 1.58 -6.17
N ILE A 49 17.37 0.86 -5.18
CA ILE A 49 18.64 0.11 -5.34
C ILE A 49 18.49 -0.98 -6.40
N VAL A 50 17.40 -1.76 -6.37
CA VAL A 50 17.09 -2.76 -7.42
C VAL A 50 17.06 -2.11 -8.81
N MET A 51 16.51 -0.91 -8.89
CA MET A 51 16.31 -0.17 -10.13
C MET A 51 17.61 0.40 -10.72
N PHE A 52 18.39 1.09 -9.88
CA PHE A 52 19.56 1.87 -10.33
C PHE A 52 20.91 1.20 -10.02
N GLY A 53 20.95 0.27 -9.09
CA GLY A 53 22.19 -0.32 -8.58
C GLY A 53 22.26 -1.84 -8.69
N PRO A 54 22.32 -2.45 -9.89
CA PRO A 54 22.34 -3.92 -10.04
C PRO A 54 23.53 -4.58 -9.30
N LYS A 55 24.68 -3.92 -9.27
CA LYS A 55 25.86 -4.41 -8.51
C LYS A 55 25.60 -4.35 -6.99
N LEU A 56 24.99 -3.27 -6.50
CA LEU A 56 24.60 -3.12 -5.08
C LEU A 56 23.54 -4.14 -4.70
N PHE A 57 22.55 -4.35 -5.56
CA PHE A 57 21.51 -5.36 -5.35
C PHE A 57 22.12 -6.76 -5.21
N HIS A 58 22.99 -7.17 -6.14
CA HIS A 58 23.67 -8.46 -6.08
C HIS A 58 24.48 -8.61 -4.79
N ASN A 59 25.24 -7.59 -4.39
CA ASN A 59 26.00 -7.59 -3.13
C ASN A 59 25.11 -7.70 -1.89
N ILE A 60 23.97 -7.00 -1.87
CA ILE A 60 23.00 -7.07 -0.77
C ILE A 60 22.38 -8.48 -0.68
N VAL A 61 21.92 -9.04 -1.81
CA VAL A 61 21.32 -10.38 -1.86
C VAL A 61 22.33 -11.43 -1.39
N THR A 62 23.56 -11.37 -1.88
CA THR A 62 24.64 -12.29 -1.47
C THR A 62 25.00 -12.09 0.00
N GLY A 63 24.99 -10.86 0.50
CA GLY A 63 25.24 -10.56 1.91
C GLY A 63 24.15 -11.10 2.84
N VAL A 64 22.88 -10.89 2.48
CA VAL A 64 21.72 -11.41 3.22
C VAL A 64 21.72 -12.94 3.21
N GLU A 65 22.02 -13.56 2.07
CA GLU A 65 22.11 -15.02 1.98
C GLU A 65 23.22 -15.58 2.88
N ARG A 66 24.43 -15.00 2.86
CA ARG A 66 25.52 -15.40 3.77
C ARG A 66 25.11 -15.26 5.22
N PHE A 67 24.39 -14.19 5.58
CA PHE A 67 23.88 -13.99 6.92
C PHE A 67 22.85 -15.07 7.29
N CYS A 68 21.87 -15.34 6.43
CA CYS A 68 20.85 -16.38 6.65
C CYS A 68 21.45 -17.79 6.74
N VAL A 69 22.45 -18.11 5.94
CA VAL A 69 23.18 -19.39 5.99
C VAL A 69 23.97 -19.49 7.31
N ARG A 70 24.61 -18.39 7.74
CA ARG A 70 25.38 -18.37 9.01
C ARG A 70 24.49 -18.62 10.24
N PHE A 71 23.23 -18.19 10.21
CA PHE A 71 22.25 -18.43 11.26
C PHE A 71 21.43 -19.70 11.08
N HIS A 72 21.82 -20.61 10.16
CA HIS A 72 21.09 -21.86 9.85
C HIS A 72 19.61 -21.68 9.46
N LEU A 73 19.20 -20.47 9.08
CA LEU A 73 17.83 -20.17 8.71
C LEU A 73 17.49 -20.66 7.29
N LEU A 74 18.49 -20.77 6.40
CA LEU A 74 18.30 -21.19 5.02
C LEU A 74 19.50 -22.02 4.56
N LYS A 75 19.23 -23.07 3.75
CA LYS A 75 20.27 -23.82 3.07
C LYS A 75 20.72 -23.04 1.82
N HIS A 76 22.03 -22.94 1.57
CA HIS A 76 22.56 -22.24 0.40
C HIS A 76 21.96 -22.82 -0.89
N SER A 77 21.44 -21.97 -1.77
CA SER A 77 20.82 -22.37 -3.04
C SER A 77 21.07 -21.31 -4.10
N GLU A 78 21.98 -21.59 -5.00
CA GLU A 78 22.28 -20.75 -6.17
C GLU A 78 21.01 -20.47 -7.00
N GLU A 79 20.11 -21.44 -7.11
CA GLU A 79 18.84 -21.33 -7.82
C GLU A 79 17.94 -20.19 -7.30
N ARG A 80 18.02 -19.86 -6.00
CA ARG A 80 17.27 -18.74 -5.40
C ARG A 80 17.86 -17.39 -5.78
N ILE A 81 19.19 -17.30 -5.82
CA ILE A 81 19.90 -16.07 -6.24
C ILE A 81 19.59 -15.81 -7.71
N GLU A 82 19.60 -16.84 -8.54
CA GLU A 82 19.29 -16.74 -9.96
C GLU A 82 17.83 -16.31 -10.20
N LYS A 83 16.87 -16.88 -9.47
CA LYS A 83 15.46 -16.44 -9.51
C LYS A 83 15.30 -14.98 -9.06
N LEU A 84 15.93 -14.57 -7.98
CA LEU A 84 15.89 -13.19 -7.49
C LEU A 84 16.54 -12.21 -8.47
N SER A 85 17.67 -12.59 -9.09
CA SER A 85 18.31 -11.77 -10.12
C SER A 85 17.44 -11.64 -11.38
N GLY A 86 16.76 -12.72 -11.78
CA GLY A 86 15.80 -12.70 -12.90
C GLY A 86 14.57 -11.80 -12.61
N PHE A 87 14.07 -11.77 -11.39
CA PHE A 87 13.02 -10.80 -10.99
C PHE A 87 13.53 -9.35 -11.03
N ALA A 88 14.75 -9.12 -10.55
CA ALA A 88 15.35 -7.79 -10.58
C ALA A 88 15.56 -7.28 -12.02
N GLU A 89 15.99 -8.16 -12.94
CA GLU A 89 16.17 -7.81 -14.35
C GLU A 89 14.83 -7.42 -15.01
N LYS A 90 13.79 -8.23 -14.85
CA LYS A 90 12.44 -7.90 -15.36
C LYS A 90 11.89 -6.59 -14.77
N TYR A 91 12.15 -6.35 -13.49
CA TYR A 91 11.76 -5.10 -12.83
C TYR A 91 12.50 -3.92 -13.44
N ARG A 92 13.80 -4.07 -13.70
CA ARG A 92 14.66 -3.05 -14.31
C ARG A 92 14.24 -2.72 -15.74
N GLU A 93 13.93 -3.73 -16.58
CA GLU A 93 13.40 -3.50 -17.93
C GLU A 93 12.12 -2.68 -17.92
N THR A 94 11.19 -3.02 -17.03
CA THR A 94 9.94 -2.26 -16.84
C THR A 94 10.23 -0.82 -16.46
N VAL A 95 11.18 -0.58 -15.57
CA VAL A 95 11.54 0.76 -15.13
C VAL A 95 12.25 1.55 -16.23
N GLN A 96 13.15 0.93 -17.01
CA GLN A 96 13.78 1.58 -18.15
C GLN A 96 12.76 2.02 -19.20
N PHE A 97 11.74 1.20 -19.43
CA PHE A 97 10.60 1.59 -20.28
C PHE A 97 9.90 2.84 -19.75
N PHE A 98 9.66 2.92 -18.44
CA PHE A 98 9.06 4.11 -17.81
C PHE A 98 10.00 5.33 -17.81
N ALA A 99 11.31 5.13 -17.61
CA ALA A 99 12.29 6.22 -17.60
C ALA A 99 12.33 7.00 -18.92
N GLY A 100 12.10 6.33 -20.06
CA GLY A 100 11.92 6.96 -21.37
C GLY A 100 10.63 7.79 -21.51
N HIS A 101 9.67 7.64 -20.58
CA HIS A 101 8.35 8.24 -20.68
C HIS A 101 8.00 9.08 -19.44
N LYS A 102 8.76 10.17 -19.22
CA LYS A 102 8.61 11.05 -18.03
C LYS A 102 7.16 11.50 -17.79
N GLY A 103 6.41 11.80 -18.85
CA GLY A 103 4.99 12.19 -18.73
C GLY A 103 4.11 11.09 -18.11
N LYS A 104 4.38 9.82 -18.42
CA LYS A 104 3.62 8.69 -17.83
C LYS A 104 3.95 8.55 -16.33
N ILE A 105 5.20 8.76 -15.92
CA ILE A 105 5.60 8.74 -14.51
C ILE A 105 4.85 9.83 -13.74
N VAL A 106 4.83 11.05 -14.25
CA VAL A 106 4.12 12.16 -13.62
C VAL A 106 2.63 11.85 -13.52
N ALA A 107 2.01 11.36 -14.60
CA ALA A 107 0.60 10.99 -14.60
C ALA A 107 0.29 9.91 -13.56
N VAL A 108 1.07 8.82 -13.50
CA VAL A 108 0.88 7.73 -12.53
C VAL A 108 1.06 8.25 -11.10
N THR A 109 2.06 9.10 -10.86
CA THR A 109 2.28 9.70 -9.53
C THR A 109 1.09 10.58 -9.14
N LEU A 110 0.62 11.45 -10.04
CA LEU A 110 -0.52 12.33 -9.79
C LEU A 110 -1.80 11.52 -9.50
N PHE A 111 -2.09 10.50 -10.31
CA PHE A 111 -3.22 9.62 -10.06
C PHE A 111 -3.09 8.87 -8.73
N THR A 112 -1.89 8.45 -8.35
CA THR A 112 -1.65 7.79 -7.06
C THR A 112 -1.89 8.75 -5.89
N VAL A 113 -1.43 10.00 -5.99
CA VAL A 113 -1.69 11.04 -4.98
C VAL A 113 -3.19 11.30 -4.87
N LEU A 114 -3.88 11.51 -6.01
CA LEU A 114 -5.32 11.76 -6.03
C LEU A 114 -6.09 10.59 -5.41
N GLN A 115 -5.75 9.35 -5.75
CA GLN A 115 -6.35 8.16 -5.16
C GLN A 115 -6.17 8.13 -3.63
N ARG A 116 -4.96 8.44 -3.13
CA ARG A 116 -4.70 8.46 -1.67
C ARG A 116 -5.47 9.56 -0.97
N CYS A 117 -5.44 10.77 -1.52
CA CYS A 117 -6.21 11.89 -0.99
C CYS A 117 -7.71 11.57 -0.94
N SER A 118 -8.27 10.93 -1.97
CA SER A 118 -9.68 10.51 -1.99
C SER A 118 -10.01 9.53 -0.88
N VAL A 119 -9.14 8.54 -0.63
CA VAL A 119 -9.31 7.56 0.46
C VAL A 119 -9.25 8.25 1.83
N PHE A 120 -8.34 9.21 2.02
CA PHE A 120 -8.25 9.96 3.28
C PHE A 120 -9.43 10.91 3.48
N PHE A 121 -9.86 11.56 2.40
CA PHE A 121 -11.00 12.47 2.39
C PHE A 121 -12.32 11.74 2.71
N LEU A 122 -12.43 10.46 2.31
CA LEU A 122 -13.62 9.66 2.64
C LEU A 122 -13.90 9.61 4.15
N THR A 123 -12.85 9.52 4.99
CA THR A 123 -13.02 9.54 6.45
C THR A 123 -13.57 10.88 6.93
N TYR A 124 -13.21 11.98 6.27
CA TYR A 124 -13.82 13.28 6.55
C TYR A 124 -15.29 13.34 6.11
N LEU A 125 -15.65 12.71 4.98
CA LEU A 125 -17.07 12.59 4.60
C LEU A 125 -17.88 11.78 5.62
N VAL A 126 -17.30 10.72 6.18
CA VAL A 126 -17.91 9.97 7.28
C VAL A 126 -18.10 10.87 8.51
N TYR A 127 -17.10 11.70 8.85
CA TYR A 127 -17.21 12.68 9.94
C TYR A 127 -18.37 13.67 9.73
N LEU A 128 -18.50 14.21 8.51
CA LEU A 128 -19.62 15.08 8.15
C LEU A 128 -20.96 14.34 8.16
N GLY A 129 -21.00 13.08 7.74
CA GLY A 129 -22.20 12.23 7.75
C GLY A 129 -22.78 12.01 9.16
N PHE A 130 -21.93 12.06 10.18
CA PHE A 130 -22.36 12.05 11.59
C PHE A 130 -22.73 13.45 12.11
N HIS A 131 -22.82 14.46 11.25
CA HIS A 131 -23.13 15.86 11.58
C HIS A 131 -22.18 16.48 12.64
N LEU A 132 -20.94 15.97 12.71
CA LEU A 132 -19.93 16.48 13.63
C LEU A 132 -19.30 17.77 13.08
N LYS A 133 -18.96 18.68 14.00
CA LYS A 133 -18.33 19.97 13.70
C LYS A 133 -17.17 20.20 14.68
N GLY A 134 -16.18 21.01 14.28
CA GLY A 134 -15.07 21.41 15.17
C GLY A 134 -13.70 20.90 14.74
N THR A 135 -13.62 19.89 13.86
CA THR A 135 -12.34 19.43 13.31
C THR A 135 -12.32 19.69 11.80
N ASP A 136 -11.25 20.29 11.32
CA ASP A 136 -11.08 20.60 9.90
C ASP A 136 -10.74 19.37 9.05
N ALA A 137 -11.03 19.46 7.75
CA ALA A 137 -10.80 18.37 6.81
C ALA A 137 -9.34 17.90 6.79
N LEU A 138 -8.40 18.86 6.83
CA LEU A 138 -6.97 18.55 6.75
C LEU A 138 -6.53 17.71 7.96
N THR A 139 -6.96 18.05 9.18
CA THR A 139 -6.66 17.28 10.38
C THR A 139 -7.19 15.86 10.28
N VAL A 140 -8.44 15.65 9.88
CA VAL A 140 -9.02 14.29 9.73
C VAL A 140 -8.27 13.50 8.67
N MET A 141 -7.93 14.11 7.53
CA MET A 141 -7.15 13.47 6.47
C MET A 141 -5.73 13.10 6.93
N MET A 142 -5.05 13.97 7.69
CA MET A 142 -3.74 13.68 8.26
C MET A 142 -3.80 12.51 9.25
N LEU A 143 -4.79 12.47 10.12
CA LEU A 143 -4.98 11.36 11.04
C LEU A 143 -5.25 10.05 10.31
N GLN A 144 -6.06 10.06 9.25
CA GLN A 144 -6.28 8.88 8.43
C GLN A 144 -5.02 8.45 7.69
N ALA A 145 -4.24 9.39 7.15
CA ALA A 145 -2.95 9.11 6.53
C ALA A 145 -1.97 8.46 7.51
N SER A 146 -1.94 8.92 8.78
CA SER A 146 -1.08 8.35 9.81
C SER A 146 -1.43 6.89 10.14
N VAL A 147 -2.72 6.54 10.18
CA VAL A 147 -3.16 5.14 10.32
C VAL A 147 -2.64 4.30 9.14
N TYR A 148 -2.80 4.79 7.91
CA TYR A 148 -2.33 4.07 6.73
C TYR A 148 -0.81 3.88 6.72
N ILE A 149 -0.03 4.94 7.02
CA ILE A 149 1.43 4.88 7.06
C ILE A 149 1.90 3.86 8.10
N ALA A 150 1.26 3.84 9.27
CA ALA A 150 1.62 2.93 10.35
C ALA A 150 1.36 1.45 10.05
N VAL A 151 0.33 1.13 9.24
CA VAL A 151 -0.12 -0.25 9.05
C VAL A 151 0.12 -0.82 7.65
N ASP A 152 0.44 0.02 6.64
CA ASP A 152 0.55 -0.40 5.24
C ASP A 152 1.61 -1.50 5.00
N MET A 153 2.68 -1.51 5.79
CA MET A 153 3.78 -2.47 5.68
C MET A 153 3.66 -3.68 6.62
N LEU A 154 2.64 -3.74 7.46
CA LEU A 154 2.48 -4.87 8.35
C LEU A 154 2.00 -6.10 7.56
N PRO A 155 2.65 -7.27 7.74
CA PRO A 155 2.34 -8.50 6.97
C PRO A 155 1.09 -9.21 7.50
N LEU A 156 0.01 -8.46 7.70
CA LEU A 156 -1.28 -8.97 8.15
C LEU A 156 -2.31 -8.81 7.05
N PRO A 157 -3.14 -9.83 6.77
CA PRO A 157 -4.20 -9.75 5.77
C PRO A 157 -5.16 -8.59 6.07
N GLY A 158 -5.13 -7.53 5.22
CA GLY A 158 -5.93 -6.31 5.41
C GLY A 158 -5.55 -5.49 6.66
N ALA A 159 -4.41 -5.79 7.31
CA ALA A 159 -3.95 -5.19 8.58
C ALA A 159 -5.05 -5.14 9.66
N GLN A 160 -5.93 -6.16 9.66
CA GLN A 160 -7.06 -6.25 10.58
C GLN A 160 -6.59 -6.33 12.02
N GLY A 161 -7.37 -5.80 12.94
CA GLY A 161 -7.05 -5.67 14.36
C GLY A 161 -6.18 -4.44 14.65
N ILE A 162 -4.99 -4.33 14.06
CA ILE A 162 -4.10 -3.18 14.31
C ILE A 162 -4.66 -1.88 13.75
N THR A 163 -5.24 -1.92 12.54
CA THR A 163 -5.88 -0.73 11.96
C THR A 163 -7.06 -0.26 12.79
N GLU A 164 -7.89 -1.20 13.30
CA GLU A 164 -9.04 -0.87 14.14
C GLU A 164 -8.60 -0.29 15.49
N LEU A 165 -7.56 -0.88 16.08
CA LEU A 165 -6.98 -0.38 17.32
C LEU A 165 -6.42 1.03 17.14
N MET A 166 -5.64 1.25 16.08
CA MET A 166 -5.10 2.57 15.76
C MET A 166 -6.18 3.58 15.43
N TYR A 167 -7.18 3.18 14.64
CA TYR A 167 -8.31 4.05 14.32
C TYR A 167 -9.01 4.50 15.60
N LYS A 168 -9.41 3.56 16.46
CA LYS A 168 -10.06 3.88 17.74
C LYS A 168 -9.22 4.79 18.62
N SER A 169 -7.92 4.54 18.70
CA SER A 169 -7.04 5.34 19.55
C SER A 169 -6.81 6.75 19.02
N ILE A 170 -6.58 6.89 17.72
CA ILE A 170 -6.29 8.19 17.09
C ILE A 170 -7.55 9.04 16.96
N PHE A 171 -8.65 8.43 16.54
CA PHE A 171 -9.91 9.13 16.31
C PHE A 171 -10.78 9.30 17.55
N ALA A 172 -10.37 8.78 18.73
CA ALA A 172 -11.07 9.03 20.01
C ALA A 172 -11.19 10.52 20.36
N GLY A 173 -10.24 11.35 19.92
CA GLY A 173 -10.28 12.80 20.08
C GLY A 173 -11.11 13.55 19.04
N VAL A 174 -11.57 12.86 17.98
CA VAL A 174 -12.33 13.44 16.86
C VAL A 174 -13.78 12.99 16.85
N PHE A 175 -14.03 11.71 17.10
CA PHE A 175 -15.38 11.15 17.17
C PHE A 175 -15.80 10.94 18.63
N PRO A 176 -16.99 11.40 19.04
CA PRO A 176 -17.57 11.02 20.33
C PRO A 176 -17.65 9.50 20.48
N GLY A 177 -17.50 8.98 21.70
CA GLY A 177 -17.40 7.54 21.96
C GLY A 177 -18.55 6.70 21.38
N THR A 178 -19.77 7.29 21.33
CA THR A 178 -20.97 6.66 20.72
C THR A 178 -20.81 6.43 19.21
N PHE A 179 -20.11 7.33 18.49
CA PHE A 179 -19.94 7.26 17.03
C PHE A 179 -18.60 6.67 16.61
N LEU A 180 -17.64 6.52 17.52
CA LEU A 180 -16.29 6.08 17.20
C LEU A 180 -16.26 4.69 16.54
N THR A 181 -16.98 3.72 17.10
CA THR A 181 -17.05 2.37 16.53
C THR A 181 -17.87 2.36 15.23
N ALA A 182 -18.97 3.12 15.17
CA ALA A 182 -19.78 3.23 13.97
C ALA A 182 -19.00 3.87 12.82
N SER A 183 -18.26 4.96 13.07
CA SER A 183 -17.42 5.63 12.07
C SER A 183 -16.31 4.70 11.55
N MET A 184 -15.69 3.91 12.43
CA MET A 184 -14.71 2.90 12.04
C MET A 184 -15.34 1.84 11.12
N CYS A 185 -16.50 1.29 11.47
CA CYS A 185 -17.19 0.30 10.67
C CYS A 185 -17.60 0.85 9.29
N VAL A 186 -18.13 2.08 9.23
CA VAL A 186 -18.50 2.73 7.96
C VAL A 186 -17.27 3.01 7.11
N SER A 187 -16.22 3.59 7.68
CA SER A 187 -14.98 3.86 6.98
C SER A 187 -14.34 2.57 6.41
N ARG A 188 -14.31 1.50 7.20
CA ARG A 188 -13.86 0.18 6.75
C ARG A 188 -14.80 -0.44 5.71
N GLY A 189 -16.11 -0.30 5.92
CA GLY A 189 -17.14 -0.77 4.99
C GLY A 189 -16.88 -0.27 3.58
N ILE A 190 -16.65 1.02 3.44
CA ILE A 190 -16.45 1.66 2.14
C ILE A 190 -15.03 1.40 1.61
N ASN A 191 -13.99 1.59 2.42
CA ASN A 191 -12.61 1.50 1.95
C ASN A 191 -12.09 0.08 1.72
N PHE A 192 -12.66 -0.92 2.36
CA PHE A 192 -12.18 -2.30 2.28
C PHE A 192 -13.25 -3.25 1.76
N TYR A 193 -14.37 -3.39 2.47
CA TYR A 193 -15.36 -4.42 2.13
C TYR A 193 -16.11 -4.13 0.83
N PHE A 194 -16.47 -2.89 0.56
CA PHE A 194 -17.12 -2.51 -0.69
C PHE A 194 -16.22 -2.80 -1.91
N LEU A 195 -14.95 -2.44 -1.85
CA LEU A 195 -13.99 -2.71 -2.91
C LEU A 195 -13.74 -4.20 -3.09
N LEU A 196 -13.66 -4.97 -2.00
CA LEU A 196 -13.50 -6.42 -2.02
C LEU A 196 -14.69 -7.09 -2.72
N ILE A 197 -15.91 -6.74 -2.34
CA ILE A 197 -17.14 -7.29 -2.92
C ILE A 197 -17.23 -6.93 -4.41
N THR A 198 -16.98 -5.67 -4.75
CA THR A 198 -16.99 -5.20 -6.15
C THR A 198 -15.97 -5.95 -6.99
N SER A 199 -14.76 -6.13 -6.48
CA SER A 199 -13.70 -6.90 -7.16
C SER A 199 -14.10 -8.37 -7.36
N ALA A 200 -14.69 -9.00 -6.33
CA ALA A 200 -15.16 -10.38 -6.42
C ALA A 200 -16.26 -10.53 -7.49
N ILE A 201 -17.24 -9.62 -7.50
CA ILE A 201 -18.32 -9.61 -8.50
C ILE A 201 -17.74 -9.46 -9.92
N LEU A 202 -16.84 -8.49 -10.13
CA LEU A 202 -16.21 -8.27 -11.45
C LEU A 202 -15.41 -9.51 -11.90
N THR A 203 -14.68 -10.15 -11.00
CA THR A 203 -13.92 -11.38 -11.30
C THR A 203 -14.85 -12.51 -11.75
N VAL A 204 -15.98 -12.71 -11.06
CA VAL A 204 -16.98 -13.71 -11.44
C VAL A 204 -17.61 -13.39 -12.80
N ILE A 205 -17.93 -12.11 -13.06
CA ILE A 205 -18.49 -11.69 -14.36
C ILE A 205 -17.50 -11.97 -15.48
N VAL A 206 -16.22 -11.58 -15.33
CA VAL A 206 -15.19 -11.83 -16.35
C VAL A 206 -15.01 -13.32 -16.59
N TYR A 207 -14.95 -14.13 -15.53
CA TYR A 207 -14.84 -15.58 -15.64
C TYR A 207 -16.02 -16.21 -16.44
N ILE A 208 -17.25 -15.77 -16.16
CA ILE A 208 -18.44 -16.24 -16.89
C ILE A 208 -18.38 -15.82 -18.36
N LEU A 209 -17.94 -14.59 -18.66
CA LEU A 209 -17.81 -14.10 -20.02
C LEU A 209 -16.75 -14.89 -20.81
N GLU A 210 -15.58 -15.13 -20.21
CA GLU A 210 -14.51 -15.93 -20.83
C GLU A 210 -14.99 -17.38 -21.09
N TRP A 211 -15.67 -17.99 -20.12
CA TRP A 211 -16.21 -19.33 -20.28
C TRP A 211 -17.24 -19.42 -21.44
N LYS A 212 -18.11 -18.41 -21.55
CA LYS A 212 -19.06 -18.33 -22.69
C LYS A 212 -18.35 -18.10 -24.02
N CYS A 213 -17.28 -17.31 -24.05
CA CYS A 213 -16.51 -17.02 -25.25
C CYS A 213 -15.70 -18.25 -25.70
N SER A 214 -15.13 -18.99 -24.76
CA SER A 214 -14.38 -20.23 -25.01
C SER A 214 -15.30 -21.34 -25.59
N ARG A 215 -16.55 -21.41 -25.14
CA ARG A 215 -17.54 -22.37 -25.71
C ARG A 215 -18.00 -22.01 -27.12
N LYS A 216 -17.82 -20.78 -27.57
CA LYS A 216 -18.22 -20.31 -28.90
C LYS A 216 -17.15 -20.46 -29.98
N LYS A 217 -15.90 -20.84 -29.62
CA LYS A 217 -14.89 -21.21 -30.61
C LYS A 217 -15.10 -22.66 -31.00
N PRO A 218 -15.56 -22.97 -32.24
CA PRO A 218 -15.55 -24.35 -32.75
C PRO A 218 -14.09 -24.82 -32.74
N VAL A 219 -13.86 -26.07 -32.37
CA VAL A 219 -12.60 -26.76 -32.60
C VAL A 219 -12.39 -26.80 -34.12
N GLU A 220 -11.54 -25.92 -34.64
CA GLU A 220 -11.01 -26.04 -35.98
C GLU A 220 -10.11 -27.27 -35.93
N THR A 221 -10.73 -28.40 -36.31
CA THR A 221 -10.02 -29.65 -36.59
C THR A 221 -9.00 -29.34 -37.66
N ALA A 222 -7.72 -29.32 -37.25
CA ALA A 222 -6.63 -29.36 -38.20
C ALA A 222 -6.73 -30.69 -38.96
N GLU A 223 -7.34 -30.68 -40.13
CA GLU A 223 -7.11 -31.68 -41.16
C GLU A 223 -5.69 -31.47 -41.67
N TYR A 224 -4.79 -32.27 -41.19
CA TYR A 224 -3.53 -32.59 -41.86
C TYR A 224 -3.80 -33.76 -42.80
N ASN A 225 -3.93 -33.46 -44.11
CA ASN A 225 -3.55 -34.36 -45.20
C ASN A 225 -2.11 -34.18 -45.51
#